data_6035c8b0286451730d21e9133d74beb7
#
_entry.id   6035c8b0286451730d21e9133d74beb7
#
_cell.length_a   1.000
_cell.length_b   1.000
_cell.length_c   1.000
_cell.angle_alpha   90.00
_cell.angle_beta   90.00
_cell.angle_gamma   90.00
#
_symmetry.space_group_name_H-M   'P 1'
#
loop_
_entity.id
_entity.type
_entity.pdbx_description
1 polymer ?
#
loop_
_entity_poly.entity_id
_entity_poly.type
_entity_poly.pdbx_seq_one_letter_code
_entity_poly.pdbx_strand_id
1 'polypeptide(L)'
;MLRKWAMRHQREQATIARAIVTTERNPDPNVRNPVIEFESVTLAYGRGENAVQALDKTSIKISEGDFVALVGPSGCGKSTILKLIGGLISATTGYVFVAGREVGAEDVRIGMAFQNPTLLPWLTVRQNVMLPLKIVQPFRADWARKRKTDYRDRAEALLVQVGLTGFGDKHPWQLSGGMQQRASLCRALIHDPTLLLLDEPFGALDQFTREELWAVLQELWLTRKPTVILVTHDLRESAFLSNRIVVMSARPGRVIEDETVPFERPRTIAMTYEPVFVALNQRLRSLIVEVRAGNEVTFGAAA
;
A
#
# COMPACT_ATOMS: atom_id res chain seq x y z
N MET A 1 -47.98 18.76 1.91
CA MET A 1 -47.92 17.32 2.24
C MET A 1 -46.65 16.64 1.73
N LEU A 2 -46.20 16.85 0.50
CA LEU A 2 -45.04 16.18 -0.09
C LEU A 2 -43.70 16.41 0.64
N ARG A 3 -43.44 17.59 1.21
CA ARG A 3 -42.19 17.87 1.96
C ARG A 3 -42.12 17.09 3.30
N LYS A 4 -43.21 16.85 3.98
CA LYS A 4 -43.25 16.06 5.22
C LYS A 4 -43.04 14.57 4.93
N TRP A 5 -43.51 14.08 3.81
CA TRP A 5 -43.35 12.69 3.37
C TRP A 5 -41.89 12.41 3.01
N ALA A 6 -41.21 13.30 2.25
CA ALA A 6 -39.82 13.17 1.90
C ALA A 6 -38.87 13.17 3.12
N MET A 7 -39.09 14.04 4.11
CA MET A 7 -38.31 14.08 5.35
C MET A 7 -38.53 12.83 6.22
N ARG A 8 -39.70 12.23 6.19
CA ARG A 8 -39.97 10.99 6.93
C ARG A 8 -39.25 9.79 6.28
N HIS A 9 -39.22 9.70 4.95
CA HIS A 9 -38.53 8.66 4.22
C HIS A 9 -36.99 8.77 4.37
N GLN A 10 -36.41 9.99 4.38
CA GLN A 10 -35.00 10.18 4.67
C GLN A 10 -34.62 9.77 6.11
N ARG A 11 -35.49 10.02 7.10
CA ARG A 11 -35.26 9.59 8.48
C ARG A 11 -35.36 8.07 8.64
N GLU A 12 -36.32 7.42 7.97
CA GLU A 12 -36.43 5.96 7.98
C GLU A 12 -35.25 5.28 7.29
N GLN A 13 -34.78 5.78 6.16
CA GLN A 13 -33.58 5.28 5.51
C GLN A 13 -32.31 5.48 6.34
N ALA A 14 -32.17 6.61 7.02
CA ALA A 14 -31.07 6.87 7.94
C ALA A 14 -31.12 5.97 9.19
N THR A 15 -32.34 5.60 9.66
CA THR A 15 -32.50 4.68 10.79
C THR A 15 -32.24 3.25 10.41
N ILE A 16 -32.65 2.82 9.21
CA ILE A 16 -32.32 1.49 8.66
C ILE A 16 -30.83 1.36 8.38
N ALA A 17 -30.18 2.40 7.82
CA ALA A 17 -28.72 2.42 7.64
C ALA A 17 -27.95 2.36 8.97
N ARG A 18 -28.46 3.01 10.04
CA ARG A 18 -27.87 2.89 11.39
C ARG A 18 -28.11 1.53 12.04
N ALA A 19 -29.25 0.88 11.79
CA ALA A 19 -29.56 -0.45 12.35
C ALA A 19 -28.74 -1.58 11.70
N ILE A 20 -28.31 -1.40 10.44
CA ILE A 20 -27.44 -2.38 9.74
C ILE A 20 -25.97 -2.29 10.22
N VAL A 21 -25.55 -1.14 10.77
CA VAL A 21 -24.17 -0.93 11.28
C VAL A 21 -23.96 -1.48 12.70
N THR A 22 -25.03 -1.82 13.44
CA THR A 22 -24.96 -2.32 14.83
C THR A 22 -25.23 -3.81 15.00
N THR A 23 -25.00 -4.64 14.00
CA THR A 23 -24.78 -6.06 14.27
C THR A 23 -23.37 -6.20 14.84
N GLU A 24 -23.27 -6.21 16.16
CA GLU A 24 -22.09 -6.65 16.90
C GLU A 24 -21.68 -8.03 16.37
N ARG A 25 -20.67 -8.05 15.49
CA ARG A 25 -19.93 -9.27 15.18
C ARG A 25 -19.15 -9.59 16.45
N ASN A 26 -19.55 -10.66 17.12
CA ASN A 26 -18.75 -11.24 18.19
C ASN A 26 -17.38 -11.57 17.61
N PRO A 27 -16.29 -10.86 17.96
CA PRO A 27 -14.99 -11.09 17.32
C PRO A 27 -14.48 -12.44 17.79
N ASP A 28 -14.24 -13.34 16.86
CA ASP A 28 -13.38 -14.51 17.11
C ASP A 28 -12.02 -13.96 17.60
N PRO A 29 -11.56 -14.31 18.81
CA PRO A 29 -10.33 -13.76 19.40
C PRO A 29 -9.07 -14.05 18.57
N ASN A 30 -9.14 -14.92 17.56
CA ASN A 30 -8.06 -15.22 16.61
C ASN A 30 -8.12 -14.46 15.31
N VAL A 31 -9.19 -13.74 15.02
CA VAL A 31 -9.31 -12.90 13.82
C VAL A 31 -8.83 -11.50 14.16
N ARG A 32 -7.61 -11.15 13.75
CA ARG A 32 -7.13 -9.77 13.78
C ARG A 32 -8.10 -8.91 12.96
N ASN A 33 -8.62 -7.83 13.56
CA ASN A 33 -9.54 -6.93 12.88
C ASN A 33 -8.90 -6.42 11.58
N PRO A 34 -9.58 -6.52 10.43
CA PRO A 34 -9.04 -6.02 9.17
C PRO A 34 -8.88 -4.50 9.26
N VAL A 35 -7.70 -4.00 8.93
CA VAL A 35 -7.45 -2.56 8.80
C VAL A 35 -7.82 -2.07 7.41
N ILE A 36 -7.78 -2.96 6.40
CA ILE A 36 -8.26 -2.69 5.04
C ILE A 36 -9.22 -3.79 4.66
N GLU A 37 -10.40 -3.40 4.15
CA GLU A 37 -11.41 -4.33 3.66
C GLU A 37 -12.00 -3.82 2.34
N PHE A 38 -11.95 -4.66 1.32
CA PHE A 38 -12.64 -4.46 0.05
C PHE A 38 -13.85 -5.39 0.02
N GLU A 39 -15.03 -4.86 -0.23
CA GLU A 39 -16.27 -5.62 -0.38
C GLU A 39 -16.78 -5.51 -1.80
N SER A 40 -16.54 -6.56 -2.61
CA SER A 40 -17.00 -6.68 -4.02
C SER A 40 -16.72 -5.42 -4.86
N VAL A 41 -15.51 -4.85 -4.69
CA VAL A 41 -15.12 -3.61 -5.35
C VAL A 41 -14.93 -3.81 -6.83
N THR A 42 -15.57 -2.97 -7.65
CA THR A 42 -15.27 -2.81 -9.07
C THR A 42 -14.77 -1.40 -9.36
N LEU A 43 -13.97 -1.27 -10.40
CA LEU A 43 -13.54 0.04 -10.88
C LEU A 43 -13.40 0.07 -12.39
N ALA A 44 -14.05 1.04 -13.03
CA ALA A 44 -13.91 1.34 -14.44
C ALA A 44 -13.43 2.79 -14.63
N TYR A 45 -12.45 2.98 -15.52
CA TYR A 45 -12.01 4.30 -15.96
C TYR A 45 -12.77 4.72 -17.21
N GLY A 46 -13.15 6.00 -17.30
CA GLY A 46 -13.96 6.52 -18.41
C GLY A 46 -15.46 6.38 -18.16
N ARG A 47 -16.26 6.68 -19.17
CA ARG A 47 -17.75 6.62 -19.13
C ARG A 47 -18.30 6.05 -20.43
N GLY A 48 -19.48 5.42 -20.35
CA GLY A 48 -20.17 4.87 -21.50
C GLY A 48 -19.38 3.75 -22.18
N GLU A 49 -19.46 3.66 -23.51
CA GLU A 49 -18.84 2.59 -24.32
C GLU A 49 -17.30 2.58 -24.24
N ASN A 50 -16.68 3.70 -23.88
CA ASN A 50 -15.22 3.81 -23.70
C ASN A 50 -14.75 3.50 -22.27
N ALA A 51 -15.63 2.99 -21.40
CA ALA A 51 -15.24 2.62 -20.04
C ALA A 51 -14.32 1.39 -20.07
N VAL A 52 -13.15 1.50 -19.43
CA VAL A 52 -12.18 0.41 -19.31
C VAL A 52 -12.22 -0.14 -17.90
N GLN A 53 -12.72 -1.35 -17.73
CA GLN A 53 -12.77 -2.00 -16.43
C GLN A 53 -11.34 -2.35 -15.97
N ALA A 54 -10.93 -1.79 -14.86
CA ALA A 54 -9.62 -2.01 -14.25
C ALA A 54 -9.68 -3.10 -13.17
N LEU A 55 -10.74 -3.10 -12.34
CA LEU A 55 -10.97 -4.11 -11.30
C LEU A 55 -12.35 -4.73 -11.46
N ASP A 56 -12.43 -6.05 -11.29
CA ASP A 56 -13.67 -6.82 -11.28
C ASP A 56 -13.83 -7.45 -9.88
N LYS A 57 -15.02 -7.27 -9.27
CA LYS A 57 -15.50 -7.81 -7.98
C LYS A 57 -14.39 -8.30 -7.05
N THR A 58 -13.49 -7.39 -6.71
CA THR A 58 -12.35 -7.68 -5.85
C THR A 58 -12.76 -7.58 -4.38
N SER A 59 -12.53 -8.66 -3.62
CA SER A 59 -12.68 -8.69 -2.16
C SER A 59 -11.36 -9.10 -1.55
N ILE A 60 -10.86 -8.31 -0.59
CA ILE A 60 -9.60 -8.56 0.12
C ILE A 60 -9.69 -8.00 1.53
N LYS A 61 -9.13 -8.74 2.50
CA LYS A 61 -9.00 -8.29 3.88
C LYS A 61 -7.54 -8.31 4.29
N ILE A 62 -7.08 -7.20 4.88
CA ILE A 62 -5.71 -7.03 5.33
C ILE A 62 -5.74 -6.62 6.79
N SER A 63 -5.04 -7.39 7.62
CA SER A 63 -5.00 -7.17 9.07
C SER A 63 -3.97 -6.09 9.44
N GLU A 64 -4.16 -5.50 10.61
CA GLU A 64 -3.19 -4.55 11.16
C GLU A 64 -1.82 -5.19 11.34
N GLY A 65 -0.78 -4.49 10.91
CA GLY A 65 0.61 -4.94 10.96
C GLY A 65 0.98 -5.96 9.88
N ASP A 66 0.09 -6.32 8.95
CA ASP A 66 0.46 -7.15 7.81
C ASP A 66 1.39 -6.39 6.85
N PHE A 67 2.30 -7.13 6.23
CA PHE A 67 3.05 -6.68 5.07
C PHE A 67 2.61 -7.49 3.86
N VAL A 68 1.73 -6.92 3.04
CA VAL A 68 1.13 -7.59 1.89
C VAL A 68 1.76 -7.11 0.59
N ALA A 69 2.24 -8.03 -0.24
CA ALA A 69 2.65 -7.72 -1.61
C ALA A 69 1.52 -8.04 -2.60
N LEU A 70 1.23 -7.10 -3.50
CA LEU A 70 0.34 -7.28 -4.64
C LEU A 70 1.18 -7.55 -5.89
N VAL A 71 1.07 -8.73 -6.46
CA VAL A 71 1.81 -9.14 -7.66
C VAL A 71 0.85 -9.51 -8.79
N GLY A 72 1.31 -9.47 -10.03
CA GLY A 72 0.50 -9.83 -11.18
C GLY A 72 0.93 -9.10 -12.45
N PRO A 73 0.30 -9.35 -13.61
CA PRO A 73 0.62 -8.73 -14.89
C PRO A 73 0.58 -7.21 -14.87
N SER A 74 1.30 -6.56 -15.78
CA SER A 74 1.21 -5.10 -15.94
C SER A 74 -0.21 -4.69 -16.36
N GLY A 75 -0.71 -3.59 -15.77
CA GLY A 75 -2.05 -3.07 -16.05
C GLY A 75 -3.22 -3.86 -15.43
N CYS A 76 -2.96 -4.82 -14.55
CA CYS A 76 -4.01 -5.61 -13.88
C CYS A 76 -4.72 -4.89 -12.72
N GLY A 77 -4.41 -3.63 -12.42
CA GLY A 77 -5.10 -2.86 -11.39
C GLY A 77 -4.40 -2.77 -10.03
N LYS A 78 -3.15 -3.22 -9.88
CA LYS A 78 -2.40 -3.14 -8.59
C LYS A 78 -2.30 -1.71 -8.05
N SER A 79 -1.80 -0.78 -8.86
CA SER A 79 -1.73 0.65 -8.48
C SER A 79 -3.13 1.27 -8.30
N THR A 80 -4.16 0.71 -8.95
CA THR A 80 -5.55 1.11 -8.75
C THR A 80 -6.02 0.76 -7.34
N ILE A 81 -5.67 -0.43 -6.83
CA ILE A 81 -5.95 -0.83 -5.43
C ILE A 81 -5.29 0.16 -4.46
N LEU A 82 -4.00 0.50 -4.67
CA LEU A 82 -3.34 1.49 -3.81
C LEU A 82 -4.04 2.85 -3.82
N LYS A 83 -4.48 3.32 -4.99
CA LYS A 83 -5.19 4.59 -5.13
C LYS A 83 -6.56 4.57 -4.44
N LEU A 84 -7.27 3.44 -4.48
CA LEU A 84 -8.51 3.23 -3.75
C LEU A 84 -8.28 3.29 -2.24
N ILE A 85 -7.29 2.56 -1.71
CA ILE A 85 -6.93 2.57 -0.29
C ILE A 85 -6.51 3.98 0.16
N GLY A 86 -5.74 4.68 -0.68
CA GLY A 86 -5.28 6.05 -0.41
C GLY A 86 -6.35 7.13 -0.58
N GLY A 87 -7.59 6.78 -0.95
CA GLY A 87 -8.67 7.74 -1.18
C GLY A 87 -8.45 8.68 -2.37
N LEU A 88 -7.52 8.34 -3.28
CA LEU A 88 -7.21 9.16 -4.46
C LEU A 88 -8.23 8.99 -5.59
N ILE A 89 -8.95 7.88 -5.59
CA ILE A 89 -10.05 7.56 -6.50
C ILE A 89 -11.12 6.81 -5.74
N SER A 90 -12.37 6.86 -6.22
CA SER A 90 -13.50 6.12 -5.65
C SER A 90 -13.82 4.88 -6.48
N ALA A 91 -14.32 3.83 -5.82
CA ALA A 91 -14.82 2.63 -6.50
C ALA A 91 -16.03 2.97 -7.38
N THR A 92 -16.23 2.19 -8.45
CA THR A 92 -17.45 2.28 -9.27
C THR A 92 -18.61 1.60 -8.55
N THR A 93 -18.36 0.43 -7.96
CA THR A 93 -19.31 -0.29 -7.09
C THR A 93 -18.55 -0.98 -5.97
N GLY A 94 -19.27 -1.39 -4.92
CA GLY A 94 -18.67 -1.98 -3.72
C GLY A 94 -18.11 -0.92 -2.77
N TYR A 95 -17.50 -1.37 -1.69
CA TYR A 95 -17.02 -0.49 -0.62
C TYR A 95 -15.57 -0.80 -0.27
N VAL A 96 -14.83 0.25 0.07
CA VAL A 96 -13.46 0.16 0.60
C VAL A 96 -13.45 0.77 2.00
N PHE A 97 -13.08 -0.03 2.98
CA PHE A 97 -12.93 0.41 4.36
C PHE A 97 -11.45 0.45 4.74
N VAL A 98 -11.07 1.50 5.45
CA VAL A 98 -9.74 1.65 6.07
C VAL A 98 -9.94 2.01 7.54
N ALA A 99 -9.34 1.24 8.44
CA ALA A 99 -9.52 1.35 9.88
C ALA A 99 -11.01 1.32 10.31
N GLY A 100 -11.81 0.45 9.66
CA GLY A 100 -13.24 0.27 9.95
C GLY A 100 -14.14 1.41 9.48
N ARG A 101 -13.63 2.36 8.69
CA ARG A 101 -14.39 3.48 8.11
C ARG A 101 -14.25 3.47 6.59
N GLU A 102 -15.29 3.87 5.88
CA GLU A 102 -15.21 4.08 4.44
C GLU A 102 -14.11 5.10 4.11
N VAL A 103 -13.36 4.84 3.04
CA VAL A 103 -12.19 5.65 2.64
C VAL A 103 -12.55 7.13 2.52
N GLY A 104 -11.71 8.00 3.12
CA GLY A 104 -11.92 9.45 3.18
C GLY A 104 -12.12 9.99 4.60
N ALA A 105 -12.24 9.14 5.63
CA ALA A 105 -12.26 9.57 7.03
C ALA A 105 -10.87 10.01 7.50
N GLU A 106 -10.79 11.12 8.24
CA GLU A 106 -9.56 11.89 8.51
C GLU A 106 -8.52 11.26 9.44
N ASP A 107 -8.74 10.09 10.04
CA ASP A 107 -7.95 9.63 11.19
C ASP A 107 -6.80 8.65 10.86
N VAL A 108 -6.60 8.25 9.60
CA VAL A 108 -5.56 7.28 9.23
C VAL A 108 -4.34 7.99 8.65
N ARG A 109 -3.17 7.82 9.29
CA ARG A 109 -1.92 8.34 8.75
C ARG A 109 -1.40 7.41 7.67
N ILE A 110 -1.57 7.82 6.42
CA ILE A 110 -1.12 7.08 5.24
C ILE A 110 0.18 7.68 4.73
N GLY A 111 1.23 6.86 4.65
CA GLY A 111 2.44 7.14 3.89
C GLY A 111 2.32 6.54 2.50
N MET A 112 2.71 7.29 1.46
CA MET A 112 2.63 6.79 0.10
C MET A 112 3.91 7.12 -0.68
N ALA A 113 4.51 6.10 -1.28
CA ALA A 113 5.59 6.23 -2.25
C ALA A 113 5.10 5.73 -3.60
N PHE A 114 5.17 6.61 -4.61
CA PHE A 114 4.74 6.32 -5.98
C PHE A 114 5.89 5.76 -6.81
N GLN A 115 5.58 5.08 -7.90
CA GLN A 115 6.52 4.59 -8.89
C GLN A 115 7.45 5.71 -9.39
N ASN A 116 6.90 6.88 -9.68
CA ASN A 116 7.67 8.09 -9.89
C ASN A 116 7.86 8.83 -8.55
N PRO A 117 9.06 9.26 -8.18
CA PRO A 117 9.35 9.86 -6.87
C PRO A 117 8.51 11.09 -6.53
N THR A 118 8.00 11.84 -7.52
CA THR A 118 7.14 13.04 -7.36
C THR A 118 7.65 14.04 -6.32
N LEU A 119 8.98 14.19 -6.24
CA LEU A 119 9.59 15.21 -5.38
C LEU A 119 9.32 16.60 -5.97
N LEU A 120 9.01 17.56 -5.08
CA LEU A 120 8.78 18.96 -5.49
C LEU A 120 10.11 19.58 -5.89
N PRO A 121 10.31 20.00 -7.16
CA PRO A 121 11.63 20.42 -7.66
C PRO A 121 12.14 21.69 -7.00
N TRP A 122 11.28 22.57 -6.53
CA TRP A 122 11.64 23.82 -5.85
C TRP A 122 12.00 23.65 -4.36
N LEU A 123 11.88 22.43 -3.81
CA LEU A 123 12.27 22.10 -2.44
C LEU A 123 13.57 21.29 -2.45
N THR A 124 14.38 21.46 -1.41
CA THR A 124 15.52 20.55 -1.19
C THR A 124 15.03 19.14 -0.82
N VAL A 125 15.92 18.15 -0.87
CA VAL A 125 15.62 16.76 -0.47
C VAL A 125 15.07 16.72 0.96
N ARG A 126 15.75 17.35 1.91
CA ARG A 126 15.29 17.46 3.31
C ARG A 126 13.90 18.09 3.40
N GLN A 127 13.66 19.17 2.69
CA GLN A 127 12.37 19.84 2.68
C GLN A 127 11.26 18.95 2.09
N ASN A 128 11.56 18.19 1.03
CA ASN A 128 10.65 17.20 0.46
C ASN A 128 10.32 16.10 1.48
N VAL A 129 11.34 15.55 2.15
CA VAL A 129 11.15 14.52 3.19
C VAL A 129 10.30 15.07 4.35
N MET A 130 10.55 16.29 4.79
CA MET A 130 9.81 16.92 5.90
C MET A 130 8.39 17.39 5.53
N LEU A 131 8.02 17.41 4.26
CA LEU A 131 6.74 17.98 3.79
C LEU A 131 5.51 17.40 4.50
N PRO A 132 5.38 16.08 4.73
CA PRO A 132 4.24 15.52 5.46
C PRO A 132 4.09 16.05 6.87
N LEU A 133 5.19 16.34 7.57
CA LEU A 133 5.14 16.91 8.92
C LEU A 133 4.53 18.32 8.98
N LYS A 134 4.52 19.04 7.85
CA LYS A 134 3.88 20.34 7.71
C LYS A 134 2.35 20.24 7.52
N ILE A 135 1.85 19.06 7.10
CA ILE A 135 0.46 18.86 6.64
C ILE A 135 -0.32 17.99 7.63
N VAL A 136 0.29 16.88 8.08
CA VAL A 136 -0.38 15.82 8.85
C VAL A 136 -0.39 16.14 10.34
N GLN A 137 -1.54 15.92 10.99
CA GLN A 137 -1.65 15.96 12.45
C GLN A 137 -1.03 14.69 13.08
N PRO A 138 -0.45 14.80 14.29
CA PRO A 138 -0.31 16.00 15.13
C PRO A 138 0.91 16.88 14.78
N PHE A 139 1.76 16.48 13.84
CA PHE A 139 3.03 17.14 13.51
C PHE A 139 2.86 18.58 13.04
N ARG A 140 1.79 18.87 12.30
CA ARG A 140 1.45 20.20 11.81
C ARG A 140 1.35 21.23 12.93
N ALA A 141 0.78 20.85 14.08
CA ALA A 141 0.64 21.76 15.23
C ALA A 141 2.01 22.25 15.77
N ASP A 142 3.01 21.36 15.74
CA ASP A 142 4.35 21.65 16.23
C ASP A 142 5.33 22.17 15.14
N TRP A 143 4.88 22.29 13.89
CA TRP A 143 5.75 22.59 12.75
C TRP A 143 6.63 23.82 12.98
N ALA A 144 6.04 24.94 13.40
CA ALA A 144 6.78 26.20 13.58
C ALA A 144 7.91 26.06 14.60
N ARG A 145 7.69 25.28 15.66
CA ARG A 145 8.62 25.07 16.77
C ARG A 145 9.71 24.05 16.43
N LYS A 146 9.33 22.91 15.80
CA LYS A 146 10.20 21.73 15.66
C LYS A 146 10.89 21.60 14.29
N ARG A 147 10.52 22.39 13.26
CA ARG A 147 11.06 22.25 11.90
C ARG A 147 12.57 22.43 11.77
N LYS A 148 13.20 23.20 12.66
CA LYS A 148 14.64 23.48 12.63
C LYS A 148 15.46 22.56 13.55
N THR A 149 14.81 21.76 14.37
CA THR A 149 15.39 20.85 15.37
C THR A 149 14.88 19.42 15.10
N ASP A 150 14.00 18.91 15.91
CA ASP A 150 13.52 17.53 15.92
C ASP A 150 13.12 16.99 14.53
N TYR A 151 12.40 17.78 13.74
CA TYR A 151 11.94 17.34 12.41
C TYR A 151 13.06 17.31 11.40
N ARG A 152 14.01 18.23 11.49
CA ARG A 152 15.22 18.21 10.68
C ARG A 152 16.08 16.99 11.03
N ASP A 153 16.33 16.75 12.31
CA ASP A 153 17.15 15.64 12.78
C ASP A 153 16.52 14.30 12.40
N ARG A 154 15.18 14.20 12.50
CA ARG A 154 14.43 13.04 12.05
C ARG A 154 14.56 12.80 10.54
N ALA A 155 14.50 13.86 9.73
CA ALA A 155 14.69 13.74 8.28
C ALA A 155 16.11 13.30 7.94
N GLU A 156 17.14 13.87 8.62
CA GLU A 156 18.53 13.46 8.42
C GLU A 156 18.75 11.99 8.82
N ALA A 157 18.18 11.54 9.94
CA ALA A 157 18.28 10.14 10.35
C ALA A 157 17.72 9.18 9.30
N LEU A 158 16.57 9.49 8.70
CA LEU A 158 16.01 8.70 7.60
C LEU A 158 16.88 8.74 6.35
N LEU A 159 17.43 9.91 6.00
CA LEU A 159 18.32 10.06 4.85
C LEU A 159 19.61 9.23 5.03
N VAL A 160 20.15 9.19 6.25
CA VAL A 160 21.30 8.32 6.58
C VAL A 160 20.96 6.85 6.38
N GLN A 161 19.80 6.39 6.89
CA GLN A 161 19.37 4.99 6.78
C GLN A 161 19.26 4.51 5.32
N VAL A 162 18.87 5.40 4.40
CA VAL A 162 18.76 5.05 2.97
C VAL A 162 20.01 5.42 2.15
N GLY A 163 21.15 5.72 2.80
CA GLY A 163 22.41 6.04 2.13
C GLY A 163 22.41 7.40 1.40
N LEU A 164 21.65 8.37 1.87
CA LEU A 164 21.62 9.74 1.34
C LEU A 164 22.26 10.77 2.27
N THR A 165 23.28 10.34 3.05
CA THR A 165 24.04 11.23 3.93
C THR A 165 24.65 12.41 3.14
N GLY A 166 24.42 13.65 3.61
CA GLY A 166 24.94 14.87 2.98
C GLY A 166 24.13 15.38 1.77
N PHE A 167 23.08 14.67 1.33
CA PHE A 167 22.23 15.10 0.23
C PHE A 167 21.01 15.94 0.65
N GLY A 168 20.81 16.17 1.93
CA GLY A 168 19.62 16.87 2.46
C GLY A 168 19.41 18.27 1.88
N ASP A 169 20.47 19.01 1.59
CA ASP A 169 20.43 20.38 1.02
C ASP A 169 20.47 20.41 -0.53
N LYS A 170 20.58 19.26 -1.18
CA LYS A 170 20.49 19.15 -2.64
C LYS A 170 19.04 19.24 -3.11
N HIS A 171 18.86 19.63 -4.37
CA HIS A 171 17.54 19.61 -5.03
C HIS A 171 17.33 18.31 -5.81
N PRO A 172 16.09 17.92 -6.13
CA PRO A 172 15.79 16.68 -6.83
C PRO A 172 16.56 16.49 -8.15
N TRP A 173 16.73 17.54 -8.95
CA TRP A 173 17.47 17.45 -10.21
C TRP A 173 18.98 17.18 -10.05
N GLN A 174 19.53 17.28 -8.84
CA GLN A 174 20.91 16.96 -8.52
C GLN A 174 21.11 15.49 -8.10
N LEU A 175 20.00 14.72 -8.05
CA LEU A 175 19.99 13.33 -7.62
C LEU A 175 19.72 12.40 -8.81
N SER A 176 20.33 11.21 -8.79
CA SER A 176 19.93 10.14 -9.70
C SER A 176 18.48 9.70 -9.43
N GLY A 177 17.84 9.01 -10.38
CA GLY A 177 16.49 8.49 -10.22
C GLY A 177 16.36 7.58 -8.98
N GLY A 178 17.34 6.72 -8.74
CA GLY A 178 17.36 5.86 -7.55
C GLY A 178 17.49 6.64 -6.24
N MET A 179 18.30 7.71 -6.21
CA MET A 179 18.40 8.59 -5.05
C MET A 179 17.09 9.33 -4.78
N GLN A 180 16.40 9.77 -5.83
CA GLN A 180 15.08 10.40 -5.70
C GLN A 180 14.05 9.41 -5.14
N GLN A 181 14.11 8.15 -5.58
CA GLN A 181 13.23 7.09 -5.08
C GLN A 181 13.46 6.85 -3.58
N ARG A 182 14.72 6.77 -3.14
CA ARG A 182 15.08 6.65 -1.72
C ARG A 182 14.57 7.85 -0.89
N ALA A 183 14.71 9.07 -1.40
CA ALA A 183 14.18 10.26 -0.75
C ALA A 183 12.63 10.25 -0.68
N SER A 184 11.95 9.76 -1.72
CA SER A 184 10.49 9.57 -1.72
C SER A 184 10.03 8.56 -0.67
N LEU A 185 10.77 7.47 -0.47
CA LEU A 185 10.52 6.50 0.61
C LEU A 185 10.66 7.16 1.99
N CYS A 186 11.72 7.95 2.22
CA CYS A 186 11.87 8.73 3.46
C CYS A 186 10.68 9.66 3.70
N ARG A 187 10.20 10.34 2.65
CA ARG A 187 9.02 11.21 2.72
C ARG A 187 7.76 10.44 3.14
N ALA A 188 7.58 9.22 2.63
CA ALA A 188 6.44 8.37 3.00
C ALA A 188 6.51 7.90 4.48
N LEU A 189 7.70 7.78 5.05
CA LEU A 189 7.94 7.25 6.40
C LEU A 189 8.04 8.32 7.50
N ILE A 190 8.32 9.58 7.16
CA ILE A 190 8.70 10.62 8.12
C ILE A 190 7.67 10.89 9.21
N HIS A 191 6.39 10.71 8.94
CA HIS A 191 5.28 11.03 9.84
C HIS A 191 4.72 9.81 10.60
N ASP A 192 5.51 8.71 10.71
CA ASP A 192 5.12 7.44 11.33
C ASP A 192 3.74 6.97 10.86
N PRO A 193 3.59 6.61 9.58
CA PRO A 193 2.31 6.17 9.06
C PRO A 193 1.89 4.85 9.71
N THR A 194 0.59 4.71 9.97
CA THR A 194 -0.01 3.43 10.38
C THR A 194 -0.24 2.53 9.18
N LEU A 195 -0.38 3.12 7.99
CA LEU A 195 -0.55 2.45 6.71
C LEU A 195 0.45 3.01 5.69
N LEU A 196 1.28 2.12 5.12
CA LEU A 196 2.30 2.47 4.13
C LEU A 196 1.96 1.83 2.78
N LEU A 197 1.76 2.66 1.76
CA LEU A 197 1.42 2.27 0.40
C LEU A 197 2.63 2.49 -0.51
N LEU A 198 3.14 1.42 -1.11
CA LEU A 198 4.36 1.43 -1.91
C LEU A 198 4.04 0.94 -3.32
N ASP A 199 4.15 1.82 -4.32
CA ASP A 199 3.92 1.48 -5.72
C ASP A 199 5.25 1.38 -6.46
N GLU A 200 5.75 0.16 -6.68
CA GLU A 200 7.04 -0.17 -7.30
C GLU A 200 8.23 0.66 -6.76
N PRO A 201 8.42 0.73 -5.42
CA PRO A 201 9.33 1.69 -4.79
C PRO A 201 10.80 1.45 -5.10
N PHE A 202 11.16 0.30 -5.67
CA PHE A 202 12.54 -0.08 -5.95
C PHE A 202 12.82 -0.26 -7.45
N GLY A 203 11.84 0.01 -8.33
CA GLY A 203 11.94 -0.26 -9.77
C GLY A 203 13.08 0.48 -10.50
N ALA A 204 13.46 1.66 -10.01
CA ALA A 204 14.54 2.48 -10.60
C ALA A 204 15.95 2.19 -10.02
N LEU A 205 16.07 1.17 -9.14
CA LEU A 205 17.32 0.86 -8.45
C LEU A 205 18.05 -0.30 -9.12
N ASP A 206 19.40 -0.26 -9.07
CA ASP A 206 20.23 -1.42 -9.35
C ASP A 206 20.02 -2.53 -8.28
N GLN A 207 20.44 -3.75 -8.59
CA GLN A 207 20.18 -4.91 -7.76
C GLN A 207 20.75 -4.76 -6.34
N PHE A 208 22.00 -4.31 -6.19
CA PHE A 208 22.65 -4.23 -4.88
C PHE A 208 21.97 -3.18 -3.99
N THR A 209 21.74 -1.99 -4.53
CA THR A 209 21.03 -0.93 -3.82
C THR A 209 19.60 -1.34 -3.43
N ARG A 210 18.92 -2.12 -4.27
CA ARG A 210 17.59 -2.65 -3.99
C ARG A 210 17.62 -3.60 -2.80
N GLU A 211 18.54 -4.56 -2.79
CA GLU A 211 18.70 -5.54 -1.72
C GLU A 211 19.07 -4.87 -0.38
N GLU A 212 19.92 -3.85 -0.39
CA GLU A 212 20.21 -3.03 0.79
C GLU A 212 18.94 -2.36 1.35
N LEU A 213 18.12 -1.78 0.48
CA LEU A 213 16.89 -1.12 0.91
C LEU A 213 15.80 -2.09 1.35
N TRP A 214 15.77 -3.31 0.85
CA TRP A 214 14.89 -4.35 1.40
C TRP A 214 15.22 -4.64 2.87
N ALA A 215 16.50 -4.75 3.20
CA ALA A 215 16.94 -4.96 4.58
C ALA A 215 16.53 -3.77 5.47
N VAL A 216 16.76 -2.52 5.01
CA VAL A 216 16.36 -1.31 5.73
C VAL A 216 14.83 -1.26 5.94
N LEU A 217 14.05 -1.53 4.90
CA LEU A 217 12.59 -1.51 5.01
C LEU A 217 12.08 -2.62 5.93
N GLN A 218 12.68 -3.81 5.88
CA GLN A 218 12.37 -4.90 6.81
C GLN A 218 12.64 -4.49 8.27
N GLU A 219 13.78 -3.87 8.55
CA GLU A 219 14.14 -3.41 9.90
C GLU A 219 13.14 -2.36 10.42
N LEU A 220 12.82 -1.37 9.57
CA LEU A 220 11.81 -0.35 9.88
C LEU A 220 10.45 -0.98 10.18
N TRP A 221 10.04 -1.97 9.37
CA TRP A 221 8.78 -2.68 9.58
C TRP A 221 8.80 -3.50 10.88
N LEU A 222 9.90 -4.22 11.18
CA LEU A 222 10.04 -5.00 12.42
C LEU A 222 9.94 -4.12 13.67
N THR A 223 10.46 -2.90 13.60
CA THR A 223 10.48 -1.95 14.72
C THR A 223 9.13 -1.29 14.95
N ARG A 224 8.43 -0.90 13.88
CA ARG A 224 7.22 -0.04 13.95
C ARG A 224 5.92 -0.76 13.63
N LYS A 225 6.00 -1.91 12.94
CA LYS A 225 4.85 -2.74 12.54
C LYS A 225 3.72 -1.97 11.82
N PRO A 226 3.99 -1.01 10.91
CA PRO A 226 2.91 -0.45 10.11
C PRO A 226 2.28 -1.54 9.25
N THR A 227 1.02 -1.37 8.86
CA THR A 227 0.44 -2.16 7.78
C THR A 227 1.04 -1.69 6.46
N VAL A 228 1.57 -2.59 5.64
CA VAL A 228 2.23 -2.24 4.38
C VAL A 228 1.56 -2.93 3.20
N ILE A 229 1.26 -2.17 2.16
CA ILE A 229 0.86 -2.69 0.87
C ILE A 229 1.94 -2.35 -0.15
N LEU A 230 2.60 -3.37 -0.67
CA LEU A 230 3.65 -3.25 -1.66
C LEU A 230 3.15 -3.74 -3.03
N VAL A 231 3.12 -2.87 -4.00
CA VAL A 231 2.93 -3.26 -5.40
C VAL A 231 4.31 -3.48 -6.01
N THR A 232 4.54 -4.64 -6.57
CA THR A 232 5.78 -4.98 -7.27
C THR A 232 5.55 -6.01 -8.37
N HIS A 233 6.44 -6.04 -9.33
CA HIS A 233 6.55 -7.11 -10.32
C HIS A 233 7.73 -8.06 -10.03
N ASP A 234 8.53 -7.77 -9.01
CA ASP A 234 9.66 -8.59 -8.57
C ASP A 234 9.19 -9.58 -7.48
N LEU A 235 9.20 -10.88 -7.84
CA LEU A 235 8.75 -11.94 -6.92
C LEU A 235 9.74 -12.19 -5.78
N ARG A 236 11.05 -11.95 -5.98
CA ARG A 236 12.05 -12.04 -4.90
C ARG A 236 11.79 -10.96 -3.85
N GLU A 237 11.50 -9.74 -4.31
CA GLU A 237 11.12 -8.62 -3.46
C GLU A 237 9.85 -8.95 -2.65
N SER A 238 8.82 -9.44 -3.33
CA SER A 238 7.56 -9.78 -2.67
C SER A 238 7.75 -10.86 -1.60
N ALA A 239 8.49 -11.94 -1.91
CA ALA A 239 8.77 -13.01 -0.96
C ALA A 239 9.73 -12.58 0.16
N PHE A 240 10.65 -11.65 -0.08
CA PHE A 240 11.57 -11.15 0.94
C PHE A 240 10.88 -10.21 1.94
N LEU A 241 10.04 -9.29 1.45
CA LEU A 241 9.46 -8.22 2.25
C LEU A 241 8.11 -8.55 2.88
N SER A 242 7.27 -9.35 2.23
CA SER A 242 5.90 -9.54 2.70
C SER A 242 5.71 -10.77 3.58
N ASN A 243 4.64 -10.80 4.37
CA ASN A 243 4.15 -12.00 5.04
C ASN A 243 2.97 -12.64 4.27
N ARG A 244 2.39 -11.90 3.31
CA ARG A 244 1.35 -12.39 2.39
C ARG A 244 1.59 -11.85 0.99
N ILE A 245 1.35 -12.68 -0.01
CA ILE A 245 1.45 -12.32 -1.43
C ILE A 245 0.09 -12.56 -2.07
N VAL A 246 -0.52 -11.49 -2.54
CA VAL A 246 -1.79 -11.52 -3.27
C VAL A 246 -1.49 -11.46 -4.76
N VAL A 247 -1.86 -12.50 -5.48
CA VAL A 247 -1.69 -12.61 -6.93
C VAL A 247 -2.95 -12.12 -7.63
N MET A 248 -2.80 -11.22 -8.58
CA MET A 248 -3.91 -10.66 -9.35
C MET A 248 -3.97 -11.21 -10.77
N SER A 249 -5.19 -11.37 -11.31
CA SER A 249 -5.46 -11.73 -12.70
C SER A 249 -4.94 -10.70 -13.69
N ALA A 250 -4.93 -11.02 -14.98
CA ALA A 250 -4.92 -10.03 -16.04
C ALA A 250 -6.18 -9.13 -15.96
N ARG A 251 -6.20 -8.04 -16.77
CA ARG A 251 -7.34 -7.11 -16.81
C ARG A 251 -8.64 -7.78 -17.31
N PRO A 252 -9.79 -7.56 -16.66
CA PRO A 252 -9.96 -6.81 -15.39
C PRO A 252 -9.38 -7.56 -14.20
N GLY A 253 -8.70 -6.79 -13.32
CA GLY A 253 -7.98 -7.37 -12.17
C GLY A 253 -8.94 -7.94 -11.13
N ARG A 254 -8.65 -9.14 -10.68
CA ARG A 254 -9.29 -9.81 -9.52
C ARG A 254 -8.23 -10.57 -8.74
N VAL A 255 -8.48 -10.83 -7.46
CA VAL A 255 -7.60 -11.68 -6.67
C VAL A 255 -7.74 -13.13 -7.14
N ILE A 256 -6.62 -13.80 -7.38
CA ILE A 256 -6.57 -15.20 -7.80
C ILE A 256 -6.04 -16.08 -6.69
N GLU A 257 -5.02 -15.63 -6.00
CA GLU A 257 -4.34 -16.37 -4.95
C GLU A 257 -3.95 -15.42 -3.82
N ASP A 258 -4.00 -15.90 -2.59
CA ASP A 258 -3.57 -15.19 -1.38
C ASP A 258 -2.64 -16.12 -0.60
N GLU A 259 -1.35 -16.02 -0.88
CA GLU A 259 -0.30 -16.92 -0.40
C GLU A 259 0.37 -16.39 0.85
N THR A 260 0.46 -17.19 1.90
CA THR A 260 1.26 -16.86 3.08
C THR A 260 2.73 -17.17 2.82
N VAL A 261 3.62 -16.22 3.12
CA VAL A 261 5.06 -16.43 2.99
C VAL A 261 5.61 -17.11 4.23
N PRO A 262 6.11 -18.37 4.11
CA PRO A 262 6.44 -19.23 5.25
C PRO A 262 7.82 -18.95 5.87
N PHE A 263 8.47 -17.84 5.50
CA PHE A 263 9.84 -17.55 5.97
C PHE A 263 9.80 -16.66 7.21
N GLU A 264 10.53 -17.09 8.24
CA GLU A 264 10.71 -16.32 9.47
C GLU A 264 11.50 -15.02 9.22
N ARG A 265 11.42 -14.09 10.16
CA ARG A 265 12.14 -12.81 10.13
C ARG A 265 13.11 -12.68 11.30
N PRO A 266 14.23 -11.97 11.16
CA PRO A 266 14.64 -11.18 9.98
C PRO A 266 15.11 -12.08 8.84
N ARG A 267 14.70 -11.77 7.60
CA ARG A 267 15.18 -12.44 6.40
C ARG A 267 16.49 -11.82 5.92
N THR A 268 17.41 -12.68 5.45
CA THR A 268 18.69 -12.26 4.87
C THR A 268 18.68 -12.47 3.36
N ILE A 269 19.53 -11.74 2.65
CA ILE A 269 19.65 -11.89 1.19
C ILE A 269 20.08 -13.32 0.83
N ALA A 270 20.89 -13.99 1.67
CA ALA A 270 21.29 -15.37 1.46
C ALA A 270 20.09 -16.33 1.37
N MET A 271 19.03 -16.10 2.16
CA MET A 271 17.81 -16.91 2.10
C MET A 271 17.13 -16.90 0.73
N THR A 272 17.30 -15.84 -0.05
CA THR A 272 16.70 -15.73 -1.39
C THR A 272 17.26 -16.74 -2.40
N TYR A 273 18.36 -17.39 -2.07
CA TYR A 273 19.01 -18.44 -2.88
C TYR A 273 18.70 -19.86 -2.35
N GLU A 274 18.01 -19.98 -1.23
CA GLU A 274 17.66 -21.28 -0.67
C GLU A 274 16.59 -21.97 -1.53
N PRO A 275 16.63 -23.33 -1.63
CA PRO A 275 15.72 -24.07 -2.49
C PRO A 275 14.24 -23.80 -2.22
N VAL A 276 13.84 -23.64 -0.95
CA VAL A 276 12.44 -23.35 -0.56
C VAL A 276 12.00 -21.97 -1.04
N PHE A 277 12.89 -20.98 -0.94
CA PHE A 277 12.60 -19.61 -1.42
C PHE A 277 12.50 -19.58 -2.95
N VAL A 278 13.40 -20.28 -3.64
CA VAL A 278 13.38 -20.42 -5.10
C VAL A 278 12.12 -21.14 -5.56
N ALA A 279 11.70 -22.20 -4.87
CA ALA A 279 10.48 -22.96 -5.18
C ALA A 279 9.22 -22.07 -5.07
N LEU A 280 9.09 -21.24 -4.01
CA LEU A 280 8.00 -20.28 -3.89
C LEU A 280 7.97 -19.32 -5.08
N ASN A 281 9.11 -18.73 -5.43
CA ASN A 281 9.21 -17.80 -6.55
C ASN A 281 8.84 -18.46 -7.90
N GLN A 282 9.26 -19.71 -8.11
CA GLN A 282 8.91 -20.49 -9.31
C GLN A 282 7.40 -20.75 -9.39
N ARG A 283 6.78 -21.17 -8.26
CA ARG A 283 5.32 -21.37 -8.18
C ARG A 283 4.56 -20.08 -8.53
N LEU A 284 4.90 -18.96 -7.88
CA LEU A 284 4.27 -17.67 -8.16
C LEU A 284 4.45 -17.23 -9.62
N ARG A 285 5.64 -17.47 -10.18
CA ARG A 285 5.92 -17.18 -11.59
C ARG A 285 5.05 -18.01 -12.53
N SER A 286 4.93 -19.32 -12.30
CA SER A 286 4.09 -20.21 -13.09
C SER A 286 2.64 -19.74 -13.05
N LEU A 287 2.11 -19.44 -11.88
CA LEU A 287 0.76 -18.91 -11.72
C LEU A 287 0.54 -17.60 -12.53
N ILE A 288 1.49 -16.66 -12.48
CA ILE A 288 1.38 -15.41 -13.26
C ILE A 288 1.44 -15.67 -14.77
N VAL A 289 2.22 -16.64 -15.21
CA VAL A 289 2.32 -17.02 -16.62
C VAL A 289 1.00 -17.64 -17.11
N GLU A 290 0.40 -18.55 -16.35
CA GLU A 290 -0.90 -19.16 -16.65
C GLU A 290 -1.99 -18.11 -16.76
N VAL A 291 -2.04 -17.17 -15.82
CA VAL A 291 -2.95 -16.03 -15.83
C VAL A 291 -2.77 -15.14 -17.06
N ARG A 292 -1.54 -14.89 -17.48
CA ARG A 292 -1.25 -14.11 -18.71
C ARG A 292 -1.71 -14.83 -19.97
N ALA A 293 -1.65 -16.15 -19.98
CA ALA A 293 -2.10 -16.97 -21.11
C ALA A 293 -3.64 -17.07 -21.23
N GLY A 294 -4.40 -16.46 -20.29
CA GLY A 294 -5.87 -16.50 -20.27
C GLY A 294 -6.44 -17.83 -19.79
N ASN A 295 -5.61 -18.71 -19.21
CA ASN A 295 -6.08 -19.95 -18.61
C ASN A 295 -6.84 -19.63 -17.32
N GLU A 296 -8.05 -20.17 -17.19
CA GLU A 296 -8.76 -20.12 -15.91
C GLU A 296 -7.99 -20.98 -14.90
N VAL A 297 -7.42 -20.32 -13.90
CA VAL A 297 -6.81 -21.00 -12.78
C VAL A 297 -7.93 -21.54 -11.90
N THR A 298 -8.21 -22.83 -11.99
CA THR A 298 -9.13 -23.53 -11.09
C THR A 298 -8.50 -23.60 -9.71
N PHE A 299 -9.14 -22.97 -8.73
CA PHE A 299 -8.73 -23.07 -7.32
C PHE A 299 -8.77 -24.55 -6.88
N GLY A 300 -7.61 -25.10 -6.54
CA GLY A 300 -7.54 -26.31 -5.74
C GLY A 300 -8.09 -25.97 -4.35
N ALA A 301 -9.31 -26.42 -4.05
CA ALA A 301 -9.80 -26.44 -2.69
C ALA A 301 -8.78 -27.20 -1.84
N ALA A 302 -8.09 -26.50 -0.96
CA ALA A 302 -7.29 -27.14 0.09
C ALA A 302 -8.26 -27.88 0.99
N ALA A 303 -8.11 -29.22 1.01
CA ALA A 303 -8.80 -30.12 1.92
C ALA A 303 -8.26 -29.96 3.35
#